data_b3a73c1438b3ea17d1c94e3550143542
#
_entry.id   b3a73c1438b3ea17d1c94e3550143542
#
_cell.length_a   1.000
_cell.length_b   1.000
_cell.length_c   1.000
_cell.angle_alpha   90.00
_cell.angle_beta   90.00
_cell.angle_gamma   90.00
#
_symmetry.space_group_name_H-M   'P 1'
#
loop_
_entity.id
_entity.type
_entity.pdbx_description
1 polymer ?
#
loop_
_entity_poly.entity_id
_entity_poly.type
_entity_poly.pdbx_seq_one_letter_code
_entity_poly.pdbx_strand_id
1 'polypeptide(L)' 'MATFFLKMFTRRNPNSSVGEVVGEWSIEAGGKAAAVRVAMRKLDQAGFRAPDDFAILRDAAGKKIWDLLSPGDRT' A
#
# COMPACT_ATOMS: atom_id res chain seq x y z
N MET A 1 0.65 15.10 -14.76
CA MET A 1 0.71 14.23 -13.56
C MET A 1 0.08 12.89 -13.84
N ALA A 2 0.57 11.86 -13.18
CA ALA A 2 0.00 10.53 -13.30
C ALA A 2 -0.82 10.21 -12.05
N THR A 3 -1.84 9.37 -12.21
CA THR A 3 -2.66 8.92 -11.11
C THR A 3 -2.22 7.53 -10.66
N PHE A 4 -2.11 7.35 -9.37
CA PHE A 4 -1.74 6.08 -8.76
C PHE A 4 -2.79 5.68 -7.73
N PHE A 5 -2.88 4.40 -7.45
CA PHE A 5 -3.86 3.87 -6.49
C PHE A 5 -3.14 3.08 -5.41
N LEU A 6 -3.37 3.49 -4.17
CA LEU A 6 -2.77 2.85 -3.00
C LEU A 6 -3.84 2.07 -2.26
N LYS A 7 -3.55 0.81 -1.96
CA LYS A 7 -4.40 -0.01 -1.10
C LYS A 7 -3.58 -0.50 0.09
N MET A 8 -4.17 -0.38 1.27
CA MET A 8 -3.60 -0.90 2.49
C MET A 8 -4.43 -2.09 2.96
N PHE A 9 -3.75 -3.16 3.32
CA PHE A 9 -4.39 -4.40 3.76
C PHE A 9 -3.92 -4.74 5.17
N THR A 10 -4.75 -5.48 5.89
CA THR A 10 -4.34 -6.01 7.20
C THR A 10 -4.55 -7.51 7.25
N ARG A 11 -3.68 -8.19 7.99
CA ARG A 11 -3.80 -9.63 8.27
C ARG A 11 -4.21 -9.87 9.72
N ARG A 12 -4.70 -8.86 10.40
CA ARG A 12 -5.07 -8.97 11.80
C ARG A 12 -6.28 -9.86 12.04
N ASN A 13 -7.09 -10.05 11.02
CA ASN A 13 -8.23 -10.95 11.12
C ASN A 13 -7.77 -12.38 10.86
N PRO A 14 -7.80 -13.27 11.87
CA PRO A 14 -7.31 -14.63 11.69
C PRO A 14 -8.15 -15.47 10.74
N ASN A 15 -9.35 -15.03 10.41
CA ASN A 15 -10.23 -15.73 9.49
C ASN A 15 -10.00 -15.32 8.04
N SER A 16 -9.13 -14.34 7.80
CA SER A 16 -8.82 -13.87 6.45
C SER A 16 -7.43 -14.35 6.05
N SER A 17 -7.36 -15.23 5.06
CA SER A 17 -6.07 -15.75 4.59
C SER A 17 -5.40 -14.82 3.58
N VAL A 18 -6.15 -13.89 2.98
CA VAL A 18 -5.65 -13.02 1.91
C VAL A 18 -5.47 -11.57 2.35
N GLY A 19 -5.82 -11.27 3.57
CA GLY A 19 -5.80 -9.90 4.04
C GLY A 19 -7.08 -9.16 3.72
N GLU A 20 -7.35 -8.10 4.46
CA GLU A 20 -8.55 -7.31 4.34
C GLU A 20 -8.17 -5.88 3.97
N VAL A 21 -8.83 -5.29 2.98
CA VAL A 21 -8.58 -3.91 2.59
C VAL A 21 -9.10 -3.00 3.68
N VAL A 22 -8.22 -2.19 4.25
CA VAL A 22 -8.58 -1.24 5.31
C VAL A 22 -8.42 0.20 4.89
N GLY A 23 -7.89 0.45 3.70
CA GLY A 23 -7.76 1.80 3.17
C GLY A 23 -7.47 1.79 1.68
N GLU A 24 -8.00 2.79 0.98
CA GLU A 24 -7.74 3.02 -0.44
C GLU A 24 -7.61 4.51 -0.67
N TRP A 25 -6.60 4.90 -1.44
CA TRP A 25 -6.39 6.31 -1.78
C TRP A 25 -5.97 6.41 -3.24
N SER A 26 -6.41 7.48 -3.89
CA SER A 26 -5.86 7.86 -5.18
C SER A 26 -4.80 8.93 -4.94
N ILE A 27 -3.68 8.82 -5.65
CA ILE A 27 -2.53 9.69 -5.49
C ILE A 27 -2.17 10.28 -6.85
N GLU A 28 -2.03 11.59 -6.91
CA GLU A 28 -1.53 12.25 -8.10
C GLU A 28 -0.10 12.68 -7.86
N ALA A 29 0.80 12.28 -8.75
CA ALA A 29 2.22 12.56 -8.62
C ALA A 29 2.89 12.62 -9.98
N GLY A 30 4.05 13.26 -10.02
CA GLY A 30 4.80 13.39 -11.26
C GLY A 30 5.51 12.13 -11.70
N GLY A 31 5.62 11.13 -10.83
CA GLY A 31 6.27 9.87 -11.17
C GLY A 31 6.26 8.91 -9.99
N LYS A 32 6.86 7.74 -10.20
CA LYS A 32 6.87 6.67 -9.20
C LYS A 32 7.46 7.12 -7.86
N ALA A 33 8.61 7.79 -7.88
CA ALA A 33 9.28 8.18 -6.64
C ALA A 33 8.42 9.12 -5.80
N ALA A 34 7.77 10.09 -6.44
CA ALA A 34 6.88 11.01 -5.76
C ALA A 34 5.64 10.28 -5.23
N ALA A 35 5.10 9.34 -6.02
CA ALA A 35 3.94 8.55 -5.61
C ALA A 35 4.25 7.70 -4.38
N VAL A 36 5.42 7.09 -4.33
CA VAL A 36 5.85 6.27 -3.19
C VAL A 36 5.95 7.12 -1.93
N ARG A 37 6.49 8.34 -2.03
CA ARG A 37 6.58 9.24 -0.87
C ARG A 37 5.19 9.57 -0.31
N VAL A 38 4.26 9.89 -1.19
CA VAL A 38 2.89 10.21 -0.78
C VAL A 38 2.23 8.97 -0.17
N ALA A 39 2.46 7.80 -0.79
CA ALA A 39 1.92 6.55 -0.28
C ALA A 39 2.41 6.26 1.14
N MET A 40 3.70 6.42 1.39
CA MET A 40 4.26 6.20 2.73
C MET A 40 3.66 7.13 3.76
N ARG A 41 3.45 8.39 3.38
CA ARG A 41 2.80 9.36 4.27
C ARG A 41 1.36 8.97 4.60
N LYS A 42 0.61 8.53 3.58
CA LYS A 42 -0.77 8.07 3.79
C LYS A 42 -0.83 6.86 4.72
N LEU A 43 0.08 5.91 4.52
CA LEU A 43 0.14 4.72 5.36
C LEU A 43 0.46 5.07 6.81
N ASP A 44 1.40 5.98 7.02
CA ASP A 44 1.75 6.43 8.37
C ASP A 44 0.56 7.08 9.06
N GLN A 45 -0.16 7.93 8.35
CA GLN A 45 -1.35 8.58 8.88
C GLN A 45 -2.48 7.60 9.17
N ALA A 46 -2.53 6.50 8.42
CA ALA A 46 -3.56 5.48 8.59
C ALA A 46 -3.23 4.47 9.69
N GLY A 47 -2.07 4.59 10.31
CA GLY A 47 -1.67 3.69 11.38
C GLY A 47 -1.09 2.38 10.90
N PHE A 48 -0.43 2.40 9.74
CA PHE A 48 0.24 1.21 9.20
C PHE A 48 1.20 0.62 10.21
N ARG A 49 1.09 -0.70 10.44
CA ARG A 49 1.95 -1.41 11.39
C ARG A 49 2.35 -2.78 10.84
N ALA A 50 3.61 -2.93 10.48
CA ALA A 50 4.16 -4.23 10.20
C ALA A 50 4.27 -5.01 11.52
N PRO A 51 4.18 -6.33 11.50
CA PRO A 51 4.08 -7.20 10.30
C PRO A 51 2.66 -7.47 9.82
N ASP A 52 1.64 -6.99 10.52
CA ASP A 52 0.26 -7.33 10.22
C ASP A 52 -0.29 -6.63 8.98
N ASP A 53 0.24 -5.46 8.65
CA ASP A 53 -0.26 -4.65 7.55
C ASP A 53 0.69 -4.70 6.36
N PHE A 54 0.13 -4.60 5.17
CA PHE A 54 0.91 -4.46 3.95
C PHE A 54 0.17 -3.54 2.98
N ALA A 55 0.88 -3.05 1.98
CA ALA A 55 0.31 -2.09 1.05
C ALA A 55 0.81 -2.35 -0.35
N ILE A 56 -0.01 -2.01 -1.34
CA ILE A 56 0.32 -2.14 -2.75
C ILE A 56 -0.02 -0.82 -3.43
N LEU A 57 0.91 -0.33 -4.25
CA LEU A 57 0.71 0.86 -5.05
C LEU A 57 0.68 0.45 -6.52
N ARG A 58 -0.39 0.86 -7.22
CA ARG A 58 -0.59 0.55 -8.63
C ARG A 58 -0.68 1.84 -9.43
N ASP A 59 -0.32 1.75 -10.71
CA ASP A 59 -0.50 2.89 -11.61
C ASP A 59 -1.94 2.91 -12.17
N ALA A 60 -2.22 3.89 -13.04
CA ALA A 60 -3.56 4.04 -13.61
C ALA A 60 -3.99 2.85 -14.47
N ALA A 61 -3.04 2.08 -14.98
CA ALA A 61 -3.33 0.88 -15.75
C ALA A 61 -3.55 -0.35 -14.86
N GLY A 62 -3.41 -0.19 -13.55
CA GLY A 62 -3.58 -1.29 -12.61
C GLY A 62 -2.34 -2.12 -12.36
N LYS A 63 -1.20 -1.71 -12.91
CA LYS A 63 0.06 -2.42 -12.74
C LYS A 63 0.68 -2.09 -11.39
N LYS A 64 1.07 -3.11 -10.63
CA LYS A 64 1.77 -2.89 -9.38
C LYS A 64 3.15 -2.32 -9.64
N ILE A 65 3.45 -1.16 -9.07
CA ILE A 65 4.73 -0.50 -9.24
C ILE A 65 5.56 -0.47 -7.96
N TRP A 66 4.91 -0.72 -6.82
CA TRP A 66 5.58 -0.69 -5.53
C TRP A 66 4.73 -1.43 -4.50
N ASP A 67 5.37 -2.04 -3.53
CA ASP A 67 4.67 -2.64 -2.40
C ASP A 67 5.48 -2.44 -1.13
N LEU A 68 4.78 -2.54 0.01
CA LEU A 68 5.40 -2.51 1.33
C LEU A 68 4.89 -3.72 2.08
N LEU A 69 5.71 -4.76 2.09
CA LEU A 69 5.39 -6.01 2.73
C LEU A 69 6.03 -6.09 4.11
N SER A 70 5.50 -6.97 4.93
CA SER A 70 6.07 -7.25 6.24
C SER A 70 7.52 -7.74 6.08
N PRO A 71 8.45 -7.30 6.96
CA PRO A 71 9.84 -7.77 6.89
C PRO A 71 9.97 -9.30 6.92
N GLY A 72 9.07 -9.99 7.57
CA GLY A 72 9.10 -11.44 7.62
C GLY A 72 8.85 -12.12 6.29
N ASP A 73 8.28 -11.42 5.33
CA ASP A 73 7.97 -11.97 4.01
C ASP A 73 9.17 -12.00 3.08
N ARG A 74 10.30 -11.52 3.52
CA ARG A 74 11.49 -11.38 2.67
C ARG A 74 12.56 -12.42 2.88
N THR A 75 12.33 -13.33 3.74
CA THR A 75 13.30 -14.37 4.03
C THR A 75 13.34 -15.47 3.00
#